data_50e4726383ee2691a880f286133aef68
#
_entry.id   50e4726383ee2691a880f286133aef68
#
_cell.length_a   1.000
_cell.length_b   1.000
_cell.length_c   1.000
_cell.angle_alpha   90.00
_cell.angle_beta   90.00
_cell.angle_gamma   90.00
#
_symmetry.space_group_name_H-M   'P 1'
#
loop_
_entity.id
_entity.type
_entity.pdbx_description
1 polymer ?
#
loop_
_entity_poly.entity_id
_entity_poly.type
_entity_poly.pdbx_seq_one_letter_code
_entity_poly.pdbx_strand_id
1 'polypeptide(L)'
;YIGAMKNVPASLRKELVLKTLTEVNLLEEARRKVGTFSGGMRQRLGIAQALLGNPELIVVDEPTAGLDPEERIRFRNLLSRLAQDRTVLLSTHIVADIEASCTGLAVLYQGKLVFNGTPEALIDQAKGAVWQVDVPLDAWPKLEVKYPVLSSRMLNRHMQARLLAIHSPFNGAQPIEPGLEDGYMAVIKSTLVQKEVHYG
;
A
#
# COMPACT_ATOMS: atom_id res chain seq x y z
N TYR A 1 -18.32 -23.53 -12.41
CA TYR A 1 -19.14 -22.40 -12.88
C TYR A 1 -18.26 -21.29 -13.46
N ILE A 2 -17.37 -20.67 -12.71
CA ILE A 2 -16.51 -19.55 -13.17
C ILE A 2 -15.68 -19.92 -14.40
N GLY A 3 -15.08 -21.13 -14.44
CA GLY A 3 -14.34 -21.59 -15.62
C GLY A 3 -15.20 -21.68 -16.89
N ALA A 4 -16.48 -22.01 -16.74
CA ALA A 4 -17.41 -21.99 -17.86
C ALA A 4 -17.72 -20.56 -18.34
N MET A 5 -17.93 -19.63 -17.40
CA MET A 5 -18.15 -18.20 -17.73
C MET A 5 -16.96 -17.56 -18.43
N LYS A 6 -15.75 -18.01 -18.10
CA LYS A 6 -14.50 -17.57 -18.75
C LYS A 6 -14.15 -18.35 -20.02
N ASN A 7 -15.11 -19.08 -20.59
CA ASN A 7 -14.96 -19.88 -21.83
C ASN A 7 -13.83 -20.93 -21.76
N VAL A 8 -13.47 -21.40 -20.57
CA VAL A 8 -12.52 -22.51 -20.44
C VAL A 8 -13.14 -23.79 -20.98
N PRO A 9 -12.48 -24.52 -21.90
CA PRO A 9 -12.99 -25.77 -22.46
C PRO A 9 -13.33 -26.78 -21.35
N ALA A 10 -14.47 -27.49 -21.50
CA ALA A 10 -14.95 -28.41 -20.47
C ALA A 10 -13.91 -29.48 -20.09
N SER A 11 -13.12 -29.95 -21.06
CA SER A 11 -12.04 -30.92 -20.86
C SER A 11 -10.90 -30.42 -19.97
N LEU A 12 -10.63 -29.10 -19.95
CA LEU A 12 -9.52 -28.50 -19.22
C LEU A 12 -9.95 -27.88 -17.87
N ARG A 13 -11.26 -27.73 -17.63
CA ARG A 13 -11.76 -27.01 -16.44
C ARG A 13 -11.27 -27.61 -15.13
N LYS A 14 -11.32 -28.94 -15.00
CA LYS A 14 -10.91 -29.63 -13.78
C LYS A 14 -9.43 -29.41 -13.48
N GLU A 15 -8.59 -29.58 -14.47
CA GLU A 15 -7.15 -29.41 -14.37
C GLU A 15 -6.79 -27.96 -13.98
N LEU A 16 -7.34 -26.96 -14.70
CA LEU A 16 -7.09 -25.55 -14.43
C LEU A 16 -7.60 -25.11 -13.05
N VAL A 17 -8.75 -25.61 -12.61
CA VAL A 17 -9.26 -25.33 -11.25
C VAL A 17 -8.30 -25.87 -10.19
N LEU A 18 -7.83 -27.11 -10.33
CA LEU A 18 -6.88 -27.69 -9.40
C LEU A 18 -5.55 -26.91 -9.40
N LYS A 19 -5.05 -26.56 -10.59
CA LYS A 19 -3.84 -25.73 -10.73
C LYS A 19 -3.99 -24.41 -10.02
N THR A 20 -5.06 -23.64 -10.26
CA THR A 20 -5.27 -22.33 -9.63
C THR A 20 -5.46 -22.43 -8.11
N LEU A 21 -6.15 -23.48 -7.62
CA LEU A 21 -6.26 -23.71 -6.18
C LEU A 21 -4.92 -24.03 -5.52
N THR A 22 -4.03 -24.75 -6.23
CA THR A 22 -2.66 -24.99 -5.77
C THR A 22 -1.85 -23.68 -5.69
N GLU A 23 -1.93 -22.84 -6.74
CA GLU A 23 -1.23 -21.53 -6.78
C GLU A 23 -1.59 -20.63 -5.59
N VAL A 24 -2.84 -20.67 -5.15
CA VAL A 24 -3.33 -19.86 -4.02
C VAL A 24 -3.33 -20.59 -2.66
N ASN A 25 -2.74 -21.80 -2.58
CA ASN A 25 -2.71 -22.63 -1.38
C ASN A 25 -4.12 -22.95 -0.80
N LEU A 26 -5.07 -23.33 -1.67
CA LEU A 26 -6.42 -23.74 -1.29
C LEU A 26 -6.80 -25.14 -1.80
N LEU A 27 -5.84 -25.94 -2.27
CA LEU A 27 -6.12 -27.24 -2.86
C LEU A 27 -6.75 -28.21 -1.83
N GLU A 28 -6.24 -28.22 -0.60
CA GLU A 28 -6.75 -29.08 0.48
C GLU A 28 -8.20 -28.72 0.85
N GLU A 29 -8.57 -27.45 0.65
CA GLU A 29 -9.88 -26.91 0.98
C GLU A 29 -10.89 -27.00 -0.16
N ALA A 30 -10.51 -27.62 -1.31
CA ALA A 30 -11.29 -27.66 -2.52
C ALA A 30 -12.71 -28.26 -2.36
N ARG A 31 -12.91 -29.10 -1.34
CA ARG A 31 -14.21 -29.75 -1.04
C ARG A 31 -15.01 -29.05 0.07
N ARG A 32 -14.43 -28.05 0.74
CA ARG A 32 -15.12 -27.32 1.80
C ARG A 32 -16.10 -26.29 1.23
N LYS A 33 -17.16 -26.02 1.98
CA LYS A 33 -18.13 -24.97 1.63
C LYS A 33 -17.49 -23.59 1.83
N VAL A 34 -17.58 -22.72 0.84
CA VAL A 34 -17.01 -21.34 0.87
C VAL A 34 -17.50 -20.53 2.08
N GLY A 35 -18.72 -20.77 2.56
CA GLY A 35 -19.25 -20.12 3.77
C GLY A 35 -18.45 -20.41 5.05
N THR A 36 -17.62 -21.48 5.06
CA THR A 36 -16.74 -21.81 6.21
C THR A 36 -15.32 -21.25 6.07
N PHE A 37 -15.03 -20.48 5.00
CA PHE A 37 -13.71 -19.93 4.75
C PHE A 37 -13.43 -18.72 5.64
N SER A 38 -12.16 -18.57 6.07
CA SER A 38 -11.67 -17.33 6.69
C SER A 38 -11.69 -16.17 5.68
N GLY A 39 -11.46 -14.94 6.15
CA GLY A 39 -11.30 -13.77 5.30
C GLY A 39 -10.20 -13.97 4.24
N GLY A 40 -9.01 -14.38 4.67
CA GLY A 40 -7.88 -14.64 3.78
C GLY A 40 -8.13 -15.79 2.80
N MET A 41 -8.83 -16.86 3.22
CA MET A 41 -9.23 -17.93 2.30
C MET A 41 -10.19 -17.43 1.21
N ARG A 42 -11.17 -16.59 1.56
CA ARG A 42 -12.09 -15.99 0.57
C ARG A 42 -11.37 -15.09 -0.42
N GLN A 43 -10.41 -14.28 0.04
CA GLN A 43 -9.61 -13.44 -0.84
C GLN A 43 -8.73 -14.27 -1.77
N ARG A 44 -8.05 -15.31 -1.27
CA ARG A 44 -7.28 -16.24 -2.10
C ARG A 44 -8.15 -16.98 -3.11
N LEU A 45 -9.38 -17.34 -2.76
CA LEU A 45 -10.34 -17.90 -3.71
C LEU A 45 -10.73 -16.88 -4.80
N GLY A 46 -10.88 -15.60 -4.45
CA GLY A 46 -11.08 -14.51 -5.42
C GLY A 46 -9.95 -14.43 -6.45
N ILE A 47 -8.69 -14.51 -5.97
CA ILE A 47 -7.52 -14.58 -6.87
C ILE A 47 -7.55 -15.85 -7.73
N ALA A 48 -7.87 -17.03 -7.17
CA ALA A 48 -7.99 -18.25 -7.95
C ALA A 48 -9.04 -18.10 -9.09
N GLN A 49 -10.14 -17.43 -8.82
CA GLN A 49 -11.15 -17.13 -9.85
C GLN A 49 -10.58 -16.17 -10.93
N ALA A 50 -9.80 -15.15 -10.53
CA ALA A 50 -9.15 -14.24 -11.46
C ALA A 50 -8.16 -14.97 -12.36
N LEU A 51 -7.39 -15.91 -11.82
CA LEU A 51 -6.38 -16.71 -12.53
C LEU A 51 -6.94 -17.69 -13.55
N LEU A 52 -8.20 -18.12 -13.42
CA LEU A 52 -8.83 -18.99 -14.42
C LEU A 52 -8.87 -18.30 -15.79
N GLY A 53 -8.30 -18.95 -16.81
CA GLY A 53 -8.12 -18.37 -18.14
C GLY A 53 -6.73 -17.74 -18.38
N ASN A 54 -5.83 -17.85 -17.39
CA ASN A 54 -4.43 -17.40 -17.47
C ASN A 54 -4.27 -15.95 -17.96
N PRO A 55 -4.84 -14.95 -17.23
CA PRO A 55 -4.77 -13.56 -17.64
C PRO A 55 -3.33 -13.02 -17.54
N GLU A 56 -2.97 -12.11 -18.45
CA GLU A 56 -1.72 -11.35 -18.41
C GLU A 56 -1.77 -10.19 -17.40
N LEU A 57 -2.97 -9.69 -17.11
CA LEU A 57 -3.23 -8.61 -16.14
C LEU A 57 -4.21 -9.08 -15.07
N ILE A 58 -3.83 -8.89 -13.82
CA ILE A 58 -4.68 -9.07 -12.64
C ILE A 58 -4.86 -7.72 -11.96
N VAL A 59 -6.10 -7.32 -11.73
CA VAL A 59 -6.43 -6.11 -10.97
C VAL A 59 -7.05 -6.52 -9.64
N VAL A 60 -6.49 -6.02 -8.55
CA VAL A 60 -6.97 -6.28 -7.19
C VAL A 60 -7.16 -4.97 -6.42
N ASP A 61 -8.31 -4.84 -5.78
CA ASP A 61 -8.69 -3.65 -5.04
C ASP A 61 -8.69 -3.96 -3.54
N GLU A 62 -7.87 -3.22 -2.77
CA GLU A 62 -7.71 -3.34 -1.32
C GLU A 62 -7.59 -4.81 -0.81
N PRO A 63 -6.73 -5.65 -1.41
CA PRO A 63 -6.80 -7.09 -1.19
C PRO A 63 -6.34 -7.55 0.19
N THR A 64 -5.69 -6.71 0.97
CA THR A 64 -5.21 -7.01 2.32
C THR A 64 -6.07 -6.38 3.42
N ALA A 65 -7.09 -5.61 3.04
CA ALA A 65 -7.99 -4.97 3.99
C ALA A 65 -8.73 -6.03 4.85
N GLY A 66 -8.73 -5.83 6.16
CA GLY A 66 -9.38 -6.74 7.11
C GLY A 66 -8.69 -8.09 7.32
N LEU A 67 -7.51 -8.29 6.77
CA LEU A 67 -6.66 -9.46 7.08
C LEU A 67 -5.85 -9.22 8.35
N ASP A 68 -5.64 -10.30 9.12
CA ASP A 68 -4.66 -10.30 10.18
C ASP A 68 -3.22 -10.18 9.62
N PRO A 69 -2.23 -9.81 10.44
CA PRO A 69 -0.86 -9.58 9.97
C PRO A 69 -0.23 -10.79 9.26
N GLU A 70 -0.49 -12.00 9.72
CA GLU A 70 0.06 -13.22 9.11
C GLU A 70 -0.55 -13.51 7.75
N GLU A 71 -1.87 -13.42 7.62
CA GLU A 71 -2.58 -13.60 6.35
C GLU A 71 -2.20 -12.49 5.35
N ARG A 72 -1.95 -11.26 5.82
CA ARG A 72 -1.46 -10.16 4.96
C ARG A 72 -0.10 -10.49 4.37
N ILE A 73 0.84 -11.00 5.15
CA ILE A 73 2.17 -11.42 4.66
C ILE A 73 2.01 -12.54 3.62
N ARG A 74 1.19 -13.56 3.93
CA ARG A 74 0.94 -14.68 3.01
C ARG A 74 0.35 -14.19 1.68
N PHE A 75 -0.57 -13.24 1.76
CA PHE A 75 -1.24 -12.69 0.57
C PHE A 75 -0.28 -11.85 -0.29
N ARG A 76 0.55 -10.99 0.32
CA ARG A 76 1.61 -10.25 -0.40
C ARG A 76 2.58 -11.18 -1.11
N ASN A 77 3.05 -12.22 -0.42
CA ASN A 77 3.93 -13.23 -1.03
C ASN A 77 3.26 -13.93 -2.21
N LEU A 78 1.95 -14.18 -2.15
CA LEU A 78 1.19 -14.72 -3.28
C LEU A 78 1.20 -13.74 -4.46
N LEU A 79 0.87 -12.46 -4.25
CA LEU A 79 0.85 -11.46 -5.32
C LEU A 79 2.25 -11.27 -5.94
N SER A 80 3.32 -11.25 -5.13
CA SER A 80 4.70 -11.15 -5.62
C SER A 80 5.10 -12.34 -6.49
N ARG A 81 4.67 -13.56 -6.15
CA ARG A 81 4.89 -14.73 -7.02
C ARG A 81 4.12 -14.61 -8.33
N LEU A 82 2.87 -14.17 -8.28
CA LEU A 82 2.05 -14.00 -9.48
C LEU A 82 2.61 -12.91 -10.41
N ALA A 83 3.25 -11.89 -9.84
CA ALA A 83 3.85 -10.79 -10.60
C ALA A 83 5.12 -11.19 -11.37
N GLN A 84 5.68 -12.39 -11.17
CA GLN A 84 6.84 -12.88 -11.93
C GLN A 84 6.48 -13.16 -13.41
N ASP A 85 5.27 -13.64 -13.67
CA ASP A 85 4.84 -14.07 -15.00
C ASP A 85 3.73 -13.20 -15.60
N ARG A 86 3.24 -12.18 -14.87
CA ARG A 86 2.10 -11.35 -15.27
C ARG A 86 2.11 -9.98 -14.62
N THR A 87 1.35 -9.06 -15.14
CA THR A 87 1.15 -7.75 -14.52
C THR A 87 0.11 -7.85 -13.40
N VAL A 88 0.45 -7.37 -12.20
CA VAL A 88 -0.48 -7.24 -11.08
C VAL A 88 -0.66 -5.76 -10.76
N LEU A 89 -1.87 -5.26 -10.97
CA LEU A 89 -2.25 -3.90 -10.57
C LEU A 89 -2.99 -3.97 -9.22
N LEU A 90 -2.39 -3.36 -8.22
CA LEU A 90 -2.88 -3.34 -6.83
C LEU A 90 -3.34 -1.94 -6.46
N SER A 91 -4.59 -1.77 -6.01
CA SER A 91 -4.98 -0.56 -5.28
C SER A 91 -4.87 -0.82 -3.78
N THR A 92 -4.28 0.10 -3.03
CA THR A 92 -4.20 0.03 -1.58
C THR A 92 -3.94 1.41 -0.96
N HIS A 93 -4.41 1.60 0.28
CA HIS A 93 -4.04 2.73 1.12
C HIS A 93 -2.99 2.34 2.19
N ILE A 94 -2.51 1.10 2.16
CA ILE A 94 -1.57 0.55 3.15
C ILE A 94 -0.15 0.63 2.58
N VAL A 95 0.63 1.59 3.03
CA VAL A 95 1.99 1.85 2.54
C VAL A 95 2.91 0.63 2.67
N ALA A 96 2.81 -0.13 3.76
CA ALA A 96 3.59 -1.34 3.97
C ALA A 96 3.36 -2.43 2.91
N ASP A 97 2.23 -2.43 2.21
CA ASP A 97 1.98 -3.38 1.12
C ASP A 97 2.72 -2.96 -0.15
N ILE A 98 2.89 -1.65 -0.35
CA ILE A 98 3.64 -1.09 -1.48
C ILE A 98 5.13 -1.37 -1.30
N GLU A 99 5.70 -1.02 -0.14
CA GLU A 99 7.14 -1.22 0.16
C GLU A 99 7.58 -2.68 -0.03
N ALA A 100 6.72 -3.63 0.34
CA ALA A 100 7.07 -5.04 0.31
C ALA A 100 6.92 -5.71 -1.06
N SER A 101 6.18 -5.12 -2.02
CA SER A 101 5.70 -5.88 -3.18
C SER A 101 5.74 -5.12 -4.51
N CYS A 102 5.79 -3.79 -4.51
CA CYS A 102 5.61 -3.00 -5.72
C CYS A 102 6.95 -2.55 -6.32
N THR A 103 7.09 -2.69 -7.63
CA THR A 103 8.22 -2.17 -8.42
C THR A 103 7.93 -0.80 -9.01
N GLY A 104 6.67 -0.41 -9.06
CA GLY A 104 6.21 0.90 -9.51
C GLY A 104 4.90 1.26 -8.82
N LEU A 105 4.64 2.55 -8.69
CA LEU A 105 3.43 3.05 -8.07
C LEU A 105 2.93 4.35 -8.71
N ALA A 106 1.64 4.58 -8.55
CA ALA A 106 0.98 5.81 -8.91
C ALA A 106 0.21 6.36 -7.71
N VAL A 107 0.36 7.63 -7.38
CA VAL A 107 -0.39 8.28 -6.31
C VAL A 107 -1.55 9.07 -6.91
N LEU A 108 -2.77 8.67 -6.52
CA LEU A 108 -4.00 9.37 -6.87
C LEU A 108 -4.47 10.20 -5.68
N TYR A 109 -4.63 11.50 -5.89
CA TYR A 109 -5.13 12.42 -4.89
C TYR A 109 -6.22 13.33 -5.45
N GLN A 110 -7.40 13.36 -4.84
CA GLN A 110 -8.56 14.15 -5.30
C GLN A 110 -8.88 13.93 -6.80
N GLY A 111 -8.84 12.67 -7.25
CA GLY A 111 -9.15 12.31 -8.65
C GLY A 111 -8.06 12.68 -9.67
N LYS A 112 -6.88 13.10 -9.22
CA LYS A 112 -5.74 13.43 -10.08
C LYS A 112 -4.56 12.52 -9.80
N LEU A 113 -3.83 12.16 -10.85
CA LEU A 113 -2.53 11.52 -10.72
C LEU A 113 -1.51 12.59 -10.32
N VAL A 114 -0.98 12.49 -9.10
CA VAL A 114 -0.03 13.47 -8.54
C VAL A 114 1.41 12.96 -8.52
N PHE A 115 1.60 11.65 -8.66
CA PHE A 115 2.91 11.03 -8.79
C PHE A 115 2.80 9.71 -9.56
N ASN A 116 3.83 9.39 -10.35
CA ASN A 116 4.01 8.10 -11.01
C ASN A 116 5.50 7.80 -11.10
N GLY A 117 5.93 6.64 -10.57
CA GLY A 117 7.33 6.27 -10.51
C GLY A 117 7.58 5.03 -9.65
N THR A 118 8.82 4.88 -9.17
CA THR A 118 9.19 3.80 -8.25
C THR A 118 8.98 4.23 -6.80
N PRO A 119 8.93 3.28 -5.85
CA PRO A 119 8.91 3.60 -4.41
C PRO A 119 10.08 4.49 -3.99
N GLU A 120 11.29 4.24 -4.49
CA GLU A 120 12.48 5.04 -4.19
C GLU A 120 12.34 6.47 -4.69
N ALA A 121 11.80 6.65 -5.90
CA ALA A 121 11.55 7.97 -6.46
C ALA A 121 10.48 8.76 -5.68
N LEU A 122 9.53 8.07 -5.04
CA LEU A 122 8.57 8.71 -4.14
C LEU A 122 9.24 9.12 -2.83
N ILE A 123 10.09 8.27 -2.24
CA ILE A 123 10.88 8.58 -1.04
C ILE A 123 11.75 9.82 -1.28
N ASP A 124 12.39 9.91 -2.44
CA ASP A 124 13.24 11.05 -2.82
C ASP A 124 12.49 12.40 -2.85
N GLN A 125 11.15 12.41 -2.97
CA GLN A 125 10.34 13.64 -2.89
C GLN A 125 10.39 14.31 -1.50
N ALA A 126 10.74 13.54 -0.45
CA ALA A 126 10.87 14.05 0.91
C ALA A 126 12.34 14.19 1.36
N LYS A 127 13.31 13.90 0.49
CA LYS A 127 14.73 13.90 0.85
C LYS A 127 15.21 15.27 1.32
N GLY A 128 15.85 15.29 2.49
CA GLY A 128 16.33 16.52 3.12
C GLY A 128 15.24 17.41 3.74
N ALA A 129 13.97 16.97 3.69
CA ALA A 129 12.84 17.73 4.23
C ALA A 129 12.20 17.08 5.46
N VAL A 130 12.68 15.93 5.93
CA VAL A 130 12.12 15.24 7.11
C VAL A 130 12.99 15.47 8.33
N TRP A 131 12.36 15.94 9.41
CA TRP A 131 13.02 16.29 10.65
C TRP A 131 12.39 15.56 11.83
N GLN A 132 13.22 14.98 12.66
CA GLN A 132 12.81 14.49 13.97
C GLN A 132 12.98 15.60 15.01
N VAL A 133 11.94 15.80 15.80
CA VAL A 133 11.91 16.79 16.88
C VAL A 133 11.53 16.11 18.19
N ASP A 134 12.09 16.61 19.30
CA ASP A 134 11.73 16.25 20.67
C ASP A 134 11.57 17.53 21.47
N VAL A 135 10.33 17.87 21.80
CA VAL A 135 10.00 19.16 22.43
C VAL A 135 9.07 18.96 23.61
N PRO A 136 9.14 19.85 24.64
CA PRO A 136 8.15 19.89 25.71
C PRO A 136 6.72 20.10 25.17
N LEU A 137 5.72 19.54 25.86
CA LEU A 137 4.31 19.59 25.44
C LEU A 137 3.77 21.02 25.29
N ASP A 138 4.29 21.99 26.03
CA ASP A 138 3.90 23.40 25.93
C ASP A 138 4.39 24.08 24.65
N ALA A 139 5.48 23.60 24.06
CA ALA A 139 6.01 24.07 22.79
C ALA A 139 5.34 23.43 21.57
N TRP A 140 4.75 22.24 21.73
CA TRP A 140 4.19 21.44 20.64
C TRP A 140 3.12 22.15 19.80
N PRO A 141 2.11 22.83 20.38
CA PRO A 141 1.04 23.43 19.58
C PRO A 141 1.52 24.44 18.53
N LYS A 142 2.64 25.12 18.78
CA LYS A 142 3.23 26.06 17.82
C LYS A 142 3.85 25.36 16.62
N LEU A 143 4.46 24.20 16.85
CA LEU A 143 5.07 23.39 15.76
C LEU A 143 4.01 22.68 14.93
N GLU A 144 3.01 22.11 15.57
CA GLU A 144 1.92 21.38 14.92
C GLU A 144 1.12 22.27 13.95
N VAL A 145 0.90 23.53 14.29
CA VAL A 145 0.25 24.51 13.41
C VAL A 145 1.15 24.94 12.26
N LYS A 146 2.47 25.05 12.51
CA LYS A 146 3.41 25.61 11.53
C LYS A 146 3.91 24.59 10.51
N TYR A 147 4.05 23.33 10.89
CA TYR A 147 4.65 22.30 10.05
C TYR A 147 3.72 21.11 9.87
N PRO A 148 3.68 20.49 8.66
CA PRO A 148 3.01 19.23 8.49
C PRO A 148 3.60 18.14 9.38
N VAL A 149 2.78 17.56 10.25
CA VAL A 149 3.15 16.45 11.12
C VAL A 149 3.01 15.14 10.33
N LEU A 150 4.08 14.36 10.26
CA LEU A 150 4.10 13.04 9.62
C LEU A 150 3.74 11.95 10.62
N SER A 151 4.32 12.04 11.81
CA SER A 151 3.96 11.18 12.96
C SER A 151 4.29 11.89 14.26
N SER A 152 3.61 11.53 15.34
CA SER A 152 3.91 12.04 16.68
C SER A 152 3.61 11.00 17.75
N ARG A 153 4.38 11.05 18.83
CA ARG A 153 4.15 10.26 20.04
C ARG A 153 4.52 11.07 21.29
N MET A 154 3.72 10.93 22.33
CA MET A 154 4.03 11.52 23.63
C MET A 154 4.90 10.57 24.45
N LEU A 155 6.00 11.07 25.00
CA LEU A 155 6.90 10.34 25.89
C LEU A 155 7.38 11.26 27.01
N ASN A 156 7.13 10.91 28.27
CA ASN A 156 7.63 11.61 29.46
C ASN A 156 7.41 13.14 29.43
N ARG A 157 6.19 13.61 29.09
CA ARG A 157 5.82 15.04 28.94
C ARG A 157 6.55 15.77 27.79
N HIS A 158 7.15 15.03 26.88
CA HIS A 158 7.70 15.52 25.63
C HIS A 158 6.90 14.99 24.45
N MET A 159 6.87 15.75 23.38
CA MET A 159 6.35 15.32 22.09
C MET A 159 7.52 15.00 21.16
N GLN A 160 7.65 13.72 20.83
CA GLN A 160 8.54 13.28 19.76
C GLN A 160 7.75 13.20 18.47
N ALA A 161 8.19 13.91 17.45
CA ALA A 161 7.46 13.95 16.18
C ALA A 161 8.39 13.97 14.97
N ARG A 162 7.86 13.54 13.84
CA ARG A 162 8.45 13.70 12.52
C ARG A 162 7.68 14.83 11.82
N LEU A 163 8.39 15.80 11.29
CA LEU A 163 7.84 16.97 10.63
C LEU A 163 8.38 17.09 9.20
N LEU A 164 7.57 17.61 8.30
CA LEU A 164 8.01 17.97 6.94
C LEU A 164 8.32 19.47 6.91
N ALA A 165 9.60 19.81 6.64
CA ALA A 165 10.06 21.19 6.52
C ALA A 165 11.26 21.28 5.58
N ILE A 166 11.30 22.32 4.71
CA ILE A 166 12.42 22.56 3.78
C ILE A 166 13.69 22.92 4.55
N HIS A 167 13.56 23.63 5.68
CA HIS A 167 14.65 24.03 6.55
C HIS A 167 14.42 23.50 7.96
N SER A 168 15.50 23.45 8.76
CA SER A 168 15.40 23.03 10.17
C SER A 168 14.30 23.80 10.91
N PRO A 169 13.33 23.10 11.54
CA PRO A 169 12.25 23.75 12.30
C PRO A 169 12.76 24.64 13.47
N PHE A 170 13.83 24.23 14.11
CA PHE A 170 14.53 24.97 15.18
C PHE A 170 15.92 24.38 15.43
N ASN A 171 16.75 25.09 16.22
CA ASN A 171 18.07 24.62 16.59
C ASN A 171 17.95 23.43 17.56
N GLY A 172 18.22 22.23 17.08
CA GLY A 172 18.07 20.96 17.82
C GLY A 172 17.19 19.92 17.11
N ALA A 173 16.48 20.32 16.05
CA ALA A 173 15.83 19.34 15.16
C ALA A 173 16.89 18.53 14.40
N GLN A 174 16.67 17.24 14.28
CA GLN A 174 17.59 16.32 13.61
C GLN A 174 17.05 15.92 12.24
N PRO A 175 17.83 16.09 11.15
CA PRO A 175 17.42 15.56 9.86
C PRO A 175 17.43 14.03 9.92
N ILE A 176 16.43 13.40 9.33
CA ILE A 176 16.34 11.94 9.25
C ILE A 176 16.04 11.50 7.82
N GLU A 177 16.43 10.27 7.49
CA GLU A 177 16.11 9.67 6.20
C GLU A 177 14.59 9.46 6.08
N PRO A 178 14.00 9.86 4.94
CA PRO A 178 12.57 9.67 4.70
C PRO A 178 12.22 8.21 4.41
N GLY A 179 11.00 7.80 4.76
CA GLY A 179 10.36 6.59 4.30
C GLY A 179 9.31 6.87 3.22
N LEU A 180 8.62 5.81 2.77
CA LEU A 180 7.62 5.91 1.72
C LEU A 180 6.42 6.80 2.11
N GLU A 181 5.98 6.73 3.37
CA GLU A 181 4.92 7.60 3.91
C GLU A 181 5.30 9.07 3.87
N ASP A 182 6.57 9.39 4.13
CA ASP A 182 7.07 10.76 4.10
C ASP A 182 7.05 11.31 2.67
N GLY A 183 7.48 10.49 1.69
CA GLY A 183 7.42 10.82 0.26
C GLY A 183 5.99 11.05 -0.22
N TYR A 184 5.06 10.17 0.19
CA TYR A 184 3.63 10.32 -0.09
C TYR A 184 3.09 11.65 0.47
N MET A 185 3.39 11.97 1.72
CA MET A 185 2.96 13.22 2.35
C MET A 185 3.57 14.44 1.71
N ALA A 186 4.84 14.38 1.28
CA ALA A 186 5.51 15.47 0.58
C ALA A 186 4.80 15.80 -0.75
N VAL A 187 4.47 14.79 -1.55
CA VAL A 187 3.74 14.98 -2.82
C VAL A 187 2.35 15.57 -2.59
N ILE A 188 1.59 15.07 -1.62
CA ILE A 188 0.25 15.59 -1.34
C ILE A 188 0.31 17.04 -0.85
N LYS A 189 1.22 17.37 0.07
CA LYS A 189 1.33 18.74 0.61
C LYS A 189 1.80 19.74 -0.44
N SER A 190 2.74 19.38 -1.32
CA SER A 190 3.13 20.24 -2.44
C SER A 190 1.96 20.53 -3.38
N THR A 191 1.12 19.55 -3.64
CA THR A 191 -0.10 19.71 -4.46
C THR A 191 -1.12 20.64 -3.82
N LEU A 192 -1.25 20.64 -2.49
CA LEU A 192 -2.15 21.56 -1.77
C LEU A 192 -1.65 23.01 -1.80
N VAL A 193 -0.36 23.23 -1.59
CA VAL A 193 0.26 24.58 -1.63
C VAL A 193 0.12 25.20 -3.03
N GLN A 194 0.29 24.43 -4.12
CA GLN A 194 0.08 24.93 -5.47
C GLN A 194 -1.38 25.34 -5.74
N LYS A 195 -2.37 24.75 -5.06
CA LYS A 195 -3.77 25.16 -5.22
C LYS A 195 -4.09 26.48 -4.52
N GLU A 196 -3.53 26.73 -3.36
CA GLU A 196 -3.76 28.00 -2.63
C GLU A 196 -3.21 29.23 -3.39
N VAL A 197 -2.12 29.06 -4.15
CA VAL A 197 -1.53 30.12 -4.99
C VAL A 197 -2.38 30.44 -6.24
N HIS A 198 -3.26 29.53 -6.67
CA HIS A 198 -4.09 29.75 -7.88
C HIS A 198 -5.48 30.32 -7.58
N TYR A 199 -5.87 30.46 -6.32
CA TYR A 199 -7.19 31.00 -5.89
C TYR A 199 -7.07 32.28 -5.03
N GLY A 200 -5.90 32.83 -4.85
CA GLY A 200 -5.61 34.15 -4.29
C GLY A 200 -5.20 35.11 -5.37
#